data_13f9a4a446efbe90b2714ee25bf8c10a
#
_entry.id   13f9a4a446efbe90b2714ee25bf8c10a
#
_cell.length_a   1.000
_cell.length_b   1.000
_cell.length_c   1.000
_cell.angle_alpha   90.00
_cell.angle_beta   90.00
_cell.angle_gamma   90.00
#
_symmetry.space_group_name_H-M   'P 1'
#
loop_
_entity.id
_entity.type
_entity.pdbx_description
1 polymer ?
#
loop_
_entity_poly.entity_id
_entity_poly.type
_entity_poly.pdbx_seq_one_letter_code
_entity_poly.pdbx_strand_id
1 'polypeptide(L)'
;MDTVTKKYIETVQVSDIPWHRLTTSYGRGTDFPNQFDVLWKMDSIEAVDVAGEDIALNIEHQSTFWHATPFAMIFLLRIFKKAQEESAQNEVAHYLAEQLVELFTVIAECIRDGLMLEHADPLPNFEDMLNEEYLWSEDYDEDEDVLRYRKKMYFLMIYSLASITTHCKCFY
;
A
#
# COMPACT_ATOMS: atom_id res chain seq x y z
N MET A 1 -10.75 -4.05 14.52
CA MET A 1 -9.35 -3.61 14.59
C MET A 1 -9.04 -3.28 16.03
N ASP A 2 -7.95 -3.81 16.55
CA ASP A 2 -7.53 -3.49 17.91
C ASP A 2 -6.99 -2.05 18.03
N THR A 3 -6.83 -1.58 19.28
CA THR A 3 -6.43 -0.20 19.57
C THR A 3 -4.97 0.08 19.14
N VAL A 4 -4.11 -0.95 19.14
CA VAL A 4 -2.68 -0.84 18.80
C VAL A 4 -2.53 -0.58 17.31
N THR A 5 -3.13 -1.42 16.47
CA THR A 5 -3.12 -1.27 15.00
C THR A 5 -3.71 0.08 14.57
N LYS A 6 -4.81 0.52 15.22
CA LYS A 6 -5.39 1.83 14.92
C LYS A 6 -4.41 2.96 15.19
N LYS A 7 -3.78 2.96 16.37
CA LYS A 7 -2.80 3.97 16.76
C LYS A 7 -1.61 3.97 15.79
N TYR A 8 -1.11 2.78 15.42
CA TYR A 8 -0.02 2.64 14.45
C TYR A 8 -0.38 3.31 13.12
N ILE A 9 -1.53 2.97 12.53
CA ILE A 9 -1.99 3.56 11.26
C ILE A 9 -2.14 5.09 11.36
N GLU A 10 -2.54 5.62 12.50
CA GLU A 10 -2.68 7.07 12.71
C GLU A 10 -1.35 7.80 12.86
N THR A 11 -0.31 7.16 13.39
CA THR A 11 0.94 7.84 13.79
C THR A 11 2.15 7.55 12.92
N VAL A 12 2.19 6.40 12.23
CA VAL A 12 3.34 6.00 11.41
C VAL A 12 3.66 7.05 10.34
N GLN A 13 4.97 7.32 10.15
CA GLN A 13 5.48 8.23 9.13
C GLN A 13 6.08 7.44 7.96
N VAL A 14 6.19 8.07 6.79
CA VAL A 14 6.82 7.45 5.61
C VAL A 14 8.25 7.00 5.92
N SER A 15 8.98 7.79 6.70
CA SER A 15 10.36 7.50 7.13
C SER A 15 10.50 6.34 8.11
N ASP A 16 9.42 5.92 8.77
CA ASP A 16 9.45 4.81 9.73
C ASP A 16 9.42 3.44 9.04
N ILE A 17 9.12 3.42 7.74
CA ILE A 17 8.98 2.19 6.95
C ILE A 17 10.27 1.94 6.16
N PRO A 18 10.88 0.76 6.27
CA PRO A 18 12.09 0.39 5.53
C PRO A 18 11.75 -0.01 4.08
N TRP A 19 11.29 0.95 3.27
CA TRP A 19 10.78 0.72 1.90
C TRP A 19 11.73 -0.07 1.01
N HIS A 20 13.03 0.16 1.16
CA HIS A 20 14.08 -0.55 0.42
C HIS A 20 14.19 -2.04 0.78
N ARG A 21 13.51 -2.48 1.83
CA ARG A 21 13.45 -3.88 2.29
C ARG A 21 12.08 -4.52 2.12
N LEU A 22 11.11 -3.78 1.56
CA LEU A 22 9.76 -4.30 1.29
C LEU A 22 9.65 -4.71 -0.18
N THR A 23 9.03 -5.87 -0.42
CA THR A 23 8.77 -6.36 -1.78
C THR A 23 7.59 -5.64 -2.42
N THR A 24 7.70 -5.41 -3.72
CA THR A 24 6.66 -4.94 -4.62
C THR A 24 6.50 -5.91 -5.80
N SER A 25 5.61 -5.64 -6.74
CA SER A 25 5.45 -6.45 -7.97
C SER A 25 6.72 -6.52 -8.81
N TYR A 26 7.50 -5.44 -8.82
CA TYR A 26 8.66 -5.28 -9.70
C TYR A 26 9.97 -5.05 -8.95
N GLY A 27 10.05 -5.42 -7.68
CA GLY A 27 11.27 -5.30 -6.90
C GLY A 27 11.05 -4.80 -5.49
N ARG A 28 11.63 -3.65 -5.16
CA ARG A 28 11.60 -3.02 -3.84
C ARG A 28 10.82 -1.70 -3.85
N GLY A 29 10.20 -1.33 -2.73
CA GLY A 29 9.49 -0.06 -2.57
C GLY A 29 10.39 1.16 -2.38
N THR A 30 11.64 1.13 -2.84
CA THR A 30 12.65 2.17 -2.58
C THR A 30 12.21 3.58 -2.98
N ASP A 31 11.46 3.70 -4.08
CA ASP A 31 11.05 4.98 -4.64
C ASP A 31 9.73 5.52 -4.05
N PHE A 32 9.01 4.72 -3.28
CA PHE A 32 7.71 5.10 -2.70
C PHE A 32 7.74 6.42 -1.90
N PRO A 33 8.77 6.70 -1.05
CA PRO A 33 8.82 7.98 -0.35
C PRO A 33 8.79 9.20 -1.28
N ASN A 34 9.51 9.14 -2.41
CA ASN A 34 9.53 10.22 -3.39
C ASN A 34 8.19 10.34 -4.12
N GLN A 35 7.58 9.21 -4.47
CA GLN A 35 6.28 9.17 -5.13
C GLN A 35 5.17 9.71 -4.22
N PHE A 36 5.16 9.34 -2.94
CA PHE A 36 4.21 9.93 -1.97
C PHE A 36 4.40 11.43 -1.82
N ASP A 37 5.63 11.94 -1.86
CA ASP A 37 5.90 13.37 -1.82
C ASP A 37 5.34 14.10 -3.06
N VAL A 38 5.48 13.52 -4.25
CA VAL A 38 4.87 14.02 -5.49
C VAL A 38 3.35 14.04 -5.38
N LEU A 39 2.74 12.95 -4.97
CA LEU A 39 1.28 12.86 -4.81
C LEU A 39 0.77 13.82 -3.73
N TRP A 40 1.53 14.04 -2.66
CA TRP A 40 1.16 14.97 -1.60
C TRP A 40 1.21 16.43 -2.03
N LYS A 41 2.17 16.81 -2.90
CA LYS A 41 2.33 18.18 -3.41
C LYS A 41 1.25 18.57 -4.41
N MET A 42 0.82 17.64 -5.25
CA MET A 42 -0.20 17.87 -6.29
C MET A 42 0.16 19.05 -7.21
N ASP A 43 1.43 19.10 -7.68
CA ASP A 43 1.96 20.21 -8.46
C ASP A 43 1.45 20.21 -9.91
N SER A 44 1.25 19.03 -10.54
CA SER A 44 0.71 18.88 -11.89
C SER A 44 0.04 17.52 -12.10
N ILE A 45 -0.93 17.46 -13.00
CA ILE A 45 -1.61 16.19 -13.38
C ILE A 45 -0.59 15.16 -13.88
N GLU A 46 0.31 15.56 -14.77
CA GLU A 46 1.34 14.66 -15.33
C GLU A 46 2.21 14.03 -14.22
N ALA A 47 2.63 14.82 -13.23
CA ALA A 47 3.48 14.33 -12.16
C ALA A 47 2.73 13.33 -11.24
N VAL A 48 1.48 13.64 -10.88
CA VAL A 48 0.70 12.76 -10.01
C VAL A 48 0.25 11.49 -10.76
N ASP A 49 0.00 11.58 -12.05
CA ASP A 49 -0.34 10.44 -12.92
C ASP A 49 0.81 9.43 -12.95
N VAL A 50 2.01 9.87 -13.32
CA VAL A 50 3.19 9.01 -13.37
C VAL A 50 3.50 8.38 -12.01
N ALA A 51 3.48 9.16 -10.93
CA ALA A 51 3.76 8.63 -9.59
C ALA A 51 2.67 7.67 -9.10
N GLY A 52 1.41 7.98 -9.42
CA GLY A 52 0.25 7.16 -9.06
C GLY A 52 0.24 5.82 -9.79
N GLU A 53 0.47 5.83 -11.11
CA GLU A 53 0.57 4.60 -11.91
C GLU A 53 1.71 3.69 -11.43
N ASP A 54 2.89 4.26 -11.15
CA ASP A 54 4.03 3.48 -10.70
C ASP A 54 3.76 2.83 -9.33
N ILE A 55 3.19 3.56 -8.37
CA ILE A 55 2.77 2.97 -7.10
C ILE A 55 1.72 1.89 -7.33
N ALA A 56 0.68 2.16 -8.12
CA ALA A 56 -0.42 1.23 -8.37
C ALA A 56 0.09 -0.11 -8.92
N LEU A 57 0.95 -0.08 -9.95
CA LEU A 57 1.58 -1.27 -10.55
C LEU A 57 2.43 -2.06 -9.54
N ASN A 58 3.04 -1.37 -8.59
CA ASN A 58 3.93 -1.98 -7.62
C ASN A 58 3.20 -2.57 -6.40
N ILE A 59 2.02 -2.06 -6.03
CA ILE A 59 1.26 -2.55 -4.87
C ILE A 59 0.18 -3.57 -5.23
N GLU A 60 -0.34 -3.54 -6.46
CA GLU A 60 -1.32 -4.49 -7.00
C GLU A 60 -0.91 -4.91 -8.41
N HIS A 61 -0.77 -6.20 -8.66
CA HIS A 61 -0.53 -6.73 -9.99
C HIS A 61 -1.17 -8.11 -10.13
N GLN A 62 -2.05 -8.28 -11.12
CA GLN A 62 -2.74 -9.53 -11.40
C GLN A 62 -3.46 -10.12 -10.17
N SER A 63 -4.19 -9.27 -9.45
CA SER A 63 -4.89 -9.62 -8.21
C SER A 63 -3.98 -10.12 -7.08
N THR A 64 -2.70 -9.73 -7.13
CA THR A 64 -1.70 -10.08 -6.12
C THR A 64 -1.24 -8.83 -5.39
N PHE A 65 -1.18 -8.93 -4.05
CA PHE A 65 -0.63 -7.90 -3.19
C PHE A 65 0.78 -8.26 -2.73
N TRP A 66 1.54 -7.24 -2.32
CA TRP A 66 2.94 -7.36 -1.94
C TRP A 66 3.18 -6.80 -0.54
N HIS A 67 4.34 -7.07 0.03
CA HIS A 67 4.66 -6.63 1.39
C HIS A 67 4.53 -5.11 1.57
N ALA A 68 4.88 -4.33 0.57
CA ALA A 68 4.73 -2.88 0.59
C ALA A 68 3.26 -2.41 0.55
N THR A 69 2.33 -3.21 0.02
CA THR A 69 0.94 -2.80 -0.23
C THR A 69 0.23 -2.27 1.01
N PRO A 70 0.16 -2.99 2.16
CA PRO A 70 -0.58 -2.51 3.33
C PRO A 70 0.00 -1.21 3.90
N PHE A 71 1.31 -1.03 3.83
CA PHE A 71 1.96 0.21 4.27
C PHE A 71 1.69 1.36 3.30
N ALA A 72 1.80 1.12 1.99
CA ALA A 72 1.49 2.11 0.97
C ALA A 72 0.05 2.62 1.09
N MET A 73 -0.90 1.74 1.35
CA MET A 73 -2.30 2.08 1.52
C MET A 73 -2.54 3.09 2.65
N ILE A 74 -1.76 3.06 3.75
CA ILE A 74 -1.88 4.03 4.83
C ILE A 74 -1.61 5.45 4.30
N PHE A 75 -0.57 5.62 3.51
CA PHE A 75 -0.16 6.92 2.98
C PHE A 75 -1.06 7.36 1.83
N LEU A 76 -1.45 6.46 0.95
CA LEU A 76 -2.40 6.76 -0.13
C LEU A 76 -3.76 7.23 0.41
N LEU A 77 -4.25 6.64 1.51
CA LEU A 77 -5.49 7.10 2.15
C LEU A 77 -5.36 8.51 2.76
N ARG A 78 -4.20 8.86 3.32
CA ARG A 78 -3.95 10.22 3.82
C ARG A 78 -3.87 11.22 2.66
N ILE A 79 -3.21 10.84 1.56
CA ILE A 79 -3.14 11.63 0.32
C ILE A 79 -4.54 11.83 -0.26
N PHE A 80 -5.33 10.76 -0.34
CA PHE A 80 -6.70 10.81 -0.83
C PHE A 80 -7.56 11.78 -0.02
N LYS A 81 -7.48 11.71 1.31
CA LYS A 81 -8.21 12.65 2.17
C LYS A 81 -7.85 14.10 1.87
N LYS A 82 -6.54 14.41 1.75
CA LYS A 82 -6.08 15.75 1.38
C LYS A 82 -6.60 16.14 -0.01
N ALA A 83 -6.50 15.26 -1.00
CA ALA A 83 -6.99 15.49 -2.35
C ALA A 83 -8.49 15.79 -2.38
N GLN A 84 -9.30 15.04 -1.61
CA GLN A 84 -10.73 15.33 -1.47
C GLN A 84 -11.00 16.71 -0.85
N GLU A 85 -10.26 17.10 0.19
CA GLU A 85 -10.42 18.39 0.86
C GLU A 85 -10.08 19.56 -0.08
N GLU A 86 -9.13 19.38 -1.01
CA GLU A 86 -8.66 20.40 -1.95
C GLU A 86 -9.37 20.35 -3.32
N SER A 87 -10.09 19.28 -3.66
CA SER A 87 -10.63 19.00 -4.99
C SER A 87 -11.52 20.10 -5.58
N ALA A 88 -12.21 20.87 -4.74
CA ALA A 88 -13.09 21.95 -5.19
C ALA A 88 -12.33 23.18 -5.76
N GLN A 89 -11.03 23.30 -5.46
CA GLN A 89 -10.22 24.49 -5.77
C GLN A 89 -8.93 24.13 -6.52
N ASN A 90 -8.60 22.84 -6.60
CA ASN A 90 -7.39 22.33 -7.22
C ASN A 90 -7.73 21.18 -8.18
N GLU A 91 -7.58 21.43 -9.48
CA GLU A 91 -7.87 20.44 -10.53
C GLU A 91 -6.99 19.20 -10.42
N VAL A 92 -5.73 19.36 -10.00
CA VAL A 92 -4.81 18.23 -9.79
C VAL A 92 -5.28 17.36 -8.63
N ALA A 93 -5.77 17.98 -7.55
CA ALA A 93 -6.34 17.26 -6.41
C ALA A 93 -7.61 16.50 -6.80
N HIS A 94 -8.46 17.11 -7.62
CA HIS A 94 -9.66 16.46 -8.14
C HIS A 94 -9.30 15.22 -8.97
N TYR A 95 -8.40 15.37 -9.94
CA TYR A 95 -7.90 14.29 -10.77
C TYR A 95 -7.30 13.15 -9.92
N LEU A 96 -6.41 13.48 -8.98
CA LEU A 96 -5.78 12.48 -8.10
C LEU A 96 -6.80 11.74 -7.25
N ALA A 97 -7.82 12.44 -6.74
CA ALA A 97 -8.88 11.80 -5.95
C ALA A 97 -9.66 10.76 -6.78
N GLU A 98 -9.95 11.05 -8.04
CA GLU A 98 -10.63 10.11 -8.95
C GLU A 98 -9.74 8.87 -9.21
N GLN A 99 -8.46 9.06 -9.53
CA GLN A 99 -7.50 7.96 -9.75
C GLN A 99 -7.35 7.06 -8.51
N LEU A 100 -7.28 7.66 -7.32
CA LEU A 100 -7.19 6.88 -6.08
C LEU A 100 -8.49 6.11 -5.77
N VAL A 101 -9.68 6.62 -6.13
CA VAL A 101 -10.93 5.87 -6.03
C VAL A 101 -10.90 4.63 -6.92
N GLU A 102 -10.43 4.77 -8.16
CA GLU A 102 -10.30 3.63 -9.07
C GLU A 102 -9.35 2.57 -8.51
N LEU A 103 -8.17 2.97 -8.06
CA LEU A 103 -7.20 2.05 -7.43
C LEU A 103 -7.78 1.34 -6.20
N PHE A 104 -8.44 2.08 -5.31
CA PHE A 104 -9.05 1.49 -4.10
C PHE A 104 -10.19 0.54 -4.43
N THR A 105 -10.92 0.79 -5.52
CA THR A 105 -11.97 -0.11 -6.01
C THR A 105 -11.38 -1.44 -6.46
N VAL A 106 -10.32 -1.41 -7.27
CA VAL A 106 -9.59 -2.62 -7.71
C VAL A 106 -9.06 -3.39 -6.50
N ILE A 107 -8.40 -2.71 -5.56
CA ILE A 107 -7.87 -3.35 -4.34
C ILE A 107 -8.99 -3.99 -3.52
N ALA A 108 -10.13 -3.31 -3.35
CA ALA A 108 -11.27 -3.84 -2.61
C ALA A 108 -11.88 -5.09 -3.27
N GLU A 109 -11.93 -5.12 -4.60
CA GLU A 109 -12.37 -6.31 -5.36
C GLU A 109 -11.41 -7.48 -5.17
N CYS A 110 -10.11 -7.24 -5.29
CA CYS A 110 -9.08 -8.26 -5.06
C CYS A 110 -9.14 -8.82 -3.62
N ILE A 111 -9.36 -7.97 -2.61
CA ILE A 111 -9.52 -8.40 -1.21
C ILE A 111 -10.76 -9.29 -1.07
N ARG A 112 -11.89 -8.85 -1.63
CA ARG A 112 -13.14 -9.62 -1.58
C ARG A 112 -12.94 -11.02 -2.16
N ASP A 113 -12.28 -11.11 -3.30
CA ASP A 113 -12.06 -12.38 -3.99
C ASP A 113 -11.03 -13.24 -3.22
N GLY A 114 -10.00 -12.62 -2.64
CA GLY A 114 -9.03 -13.29 -1.79
C GLY A 114 -9.60 -13.84 -0.49
N LEU A 115 -10.59 -13.17 0.11
CA LEU A 115 -11.27 -13.64 1.33
C LEU A 115 -12.12 -14.90 1.10
N MET A 116 -12.38 -15.26 -0.14
CA MET A 116 -13.07 -16.51 -0.51
C MET A 116 -12.14 -17.72 -0.54
N LEU A 117 -10.83 -17.54 -0.36
CA LEU A 117 -9.86 -18.64 -0.35
C LEU A 117 -9.90 -19.38 1.00
N GLU A 118 -10.09 -20.70 0.96
CA GLU A 118 -10.30 -21.55 2.14
C GLU A 118 -9.09 -21.65 3.09
N HIS A 119 -7.91 -21.18 2.68
CA HIS A 119 -6.63 -21.38 3.38
C HIS A 119 -5.90 -20.09 3.73
N ALA A 120 -6.62 -18.98 3.86
CA ALA A 120 -6.02 -17.72 4.24
C ALA A 120 -5.75 -17.67 5.75
N ASP A 121 -4.48 -17.69 6.15
CA ASP A 121 -4.07 -17.52 7.53
C ASP A 121 -4.19 -16.05 7.98
N PRO A 122 -4.54 -15.78 9.25
CA PRO A 122 -4.58 -14.42 9.78
C PRO A 122 -3.19 -13.79 9.77
N LEU A 123 -3.13 -12.50 9.42
CA LEU A 123 -1.89 -11.74 9.42
C LEU A 123 -1.42 -11.39 10.82
N PRO A 124 -0.08 -11.24 10.99
CA PRO A 124 0.48 -10.56 12.15
C PRO A 124 0.00 -9.09 12.20
N ASN A 125 0.18 -8.45 13.36
CA ASN A 125 -0.03 -7.02 13.47
C ASN A 125 0.89 -6.25 12.52
N PHE A 126 0.53 -5.02 12.15
CA PHE A 126 1.35 -4.20 11.24
C PHE A 126 2.82 -4.07 11.68
N GLU A 127 3.05 -3.83 12.97
CA GLU A 127 4.40 -3.72 13.53
C GLU A 127 5.21 -5.01 13.35
N ASP A 128 4.55 -6.16 13.54
CA ASP A 128 5.19 -7.47 13.40
C ASP A 128 5.60 -7.77 11.95
N MET A 129 4.91 -7.20 10.97
CA MET A 129 5.26 -7.33 9.54
C MET A 129 6.59 -6.66 9.19
N LEU A 130 7.12 -5.79 10.03
CA LEU A 130 8.43 -5.16 9.87
C LEU A 130 9.53 -5.87 10.65
N ASN A 131 9.28 -7.03 11.26
CA ASN A 131 10.29 -7.84 11.89
C ASN A 131 11.28 -8.39 10.86
N GLU A 132 12.53 -8.56 11.26
CA GLU A 132 13.65 -8.95 10.40
C GLU A 132 13.39 -10.21 9.55
N GLU A 133 12.62 -11.15 10.09
CA GLU A 133 12.25 -12.39 9.38
C GLU A 133 11.37 -12.19 8.14
N TYR A 134 10.71 -11.03 8.00
CA TYR A 134 9.84 -10.69 6.88
C TYR A 134 10.50 -9.71 5.91
N LEU A 135 11.55 -9.04 6.31
CA LEU A 135 12.24 -8.04 5.49
C LEU A 135 13.26 -8.70 4.55
N TRP A 136 13.42 -8.11 3.39
CA TRP A 136 14.53 -8.46 2.52
C TRP A 136 15.86 -8.09 3.13
N SER A 137 16.89 -8.93 2.88
CA SER A 137 18.26 -8.63 3.30
C SER A 137 18.76 -7.30 2.71
N GLU A 138 19.59 -6.60 3.45
CA GLU A 138 20.32 -5.42 2.95
C GLU A 138 21.24 -5.79 1.77
N ASP A 139 21.88 -6.97 1.84
CA ASP A 139 22.87 -7.48 0.88
C ASP A 139 22.25 -8.40 -0.19
N TYR A 140 21.00 -8.14 -0.54
CA TYR A 140 20.21 -9.01 -1.41
C TYR A 140 20.77 -9.10 -2.85
N ASP A 141 20.98 -10.33 -3.33
CA ASP A 141 21.22 -10.66 -4.73
C ASP A 141 19.88 -11.14 -5.36
N GLU A 142 19.42 -10.45 -6.40
CA GLU A 142 18.04 -10.57 -6.92
C GLU A 142 17.65 -11.99 -7.36
N ASP A 143 18.60 -12.84 -7.71
CA ASP A 143 18.32 -14.13 -8.33
C ASP A 143 18.03 -15.28 -7.34
N GLU A 144 18.54 -15.25 -6.11
CA GLU A 144 18.45 -16.41 -5.19
C GLU A 144 17.27 -16.37 -4.22
N ASP A 145 16.78 -15.21 -3.80
CA ASP A 145 15.85 -15.09 -2.67
C ASP A 145 14.38 -14.84 -3.04
N VAL A 146 14.05 -14.46 -4.28
CA VAL A 146 12.67 -14.19 -4.73
C VAL A 146 11.74 -15.37 -4.48
N LEU A 147 12.20 -16.59 -4.69
CA LEU A 147 11.40 -17.82 -4.51
C LEU A 147 11.18 -18.18 -3.03
N ARG A 148 12.11 -17.82 -2.14
CA ARG A 148 12.05 -18.14 -0.72
C ARG A 148 11.04 -17.27 0.02
N TYR A 149 10.93 -15.98 -0.35
CA TYR A 149 10.00 -15.02 0.25
C TYR A 149 8.59 -15.14 -0.32
N ARG A 150 8.41 -15.46 -1.62
CA ARG A 150 7.08 -15.61 -2.25
C ARG A 150 6.16 -16.57 -1.49
N LYS A 151 6.67 -17.69 -0.97
CA LYS A 151 5.84 -18.67 -0.27
C LYS A 151 5.32 -18.21 1.08
N LYS A 152 6.08 -17.37 1.83
CA LYS A 152 5.65 -16.85 3.14
C LYS A 152 4.71 -15.66 3.02
N MET A 153 4.86 -14.83 2.00
CA MET A 153 4.19 -13.54 1.86
C MET A 153 2.81 -13.61 1.22
N TYR A 154 2.58 -14.57 0.33
CA TYR A 154 1.33 -14.66 -0.43
C TYR A 154 0.07 -14.77 0.45
N PHE A 155 0.19 -15.41 1.61
CA PHE A 155 -0.90 -15.59 2.57
C PHE A 155 -1.09 -14.40 3.51
N LEU A 156 -0.05 -13.63 3.77
CA LEU A 156 -0.04 -12.58 4.78
C LEU A 156 -0.85 -11.32 4.42
N MET A 157 -1.07 -11.02 3.14
CA MET A 157 -1.46 -9.69 2.69
C MET A 157 -2.96 -9.42 2.60
N ILE A 158 -3.78 -10.43 2.39
CA ILE A 158 -5.23 -10.26 2.18
C ILE A 158 -5.94 -9.73 3.44
N TYR A 159 -5.53 -10.16 4.64
CA TYR A 159 -6.19 -9.80 5.89
C TYR A 159 -5.84 -8.42 6.43
N SER A 160 -4.61 -7.92 6.23
CA SER A 160 -4.25 -6.57 6.68
C SER A 160 -4.99 -5.49 5.90
N LEU A 161 -5.17 -5.71 4.60
CA LEU A 161 -5.92 -4.82 3.73
C LEU A 161 -7.40 -4.79 4.08
N ALA A 162 -8.01 -5.91 4.45
CA ALA A 162 -9.38 -5.93 4.95
C ALA A 162 -9.56 -5.09 6.23
N SER A 163 -8.54 -5.01 7.09
CA SER A 163 -8.53 -4.13 8.26
C SER A 163 -8.52 -2.65 7.90
N ILE A 164 -7.76 -2.27 6.87
CA ILE A 164 -7.66 -0.88 6.38
C ILE A 164 -8.95 -0.47 5.67
N THR A 165 -9.47 -1.31 4.78
CA THR A 165 -10.70 -1.02 4.02
C THR A 165 -11.96 -0.98 4.89
N THR A 166 -11.99 -1.70 6.02
CA THR A 166 -13.09 -1.59 6.99
C THR A 166 -13.15 -0.19 7.62
N HIS A 167 -12.02 0.53 7.65
CA HIS A 167 -11.98 1.94 8.10
C HIS A 167 -12.45 2.92 7.02
N CYS A 168 -12.32 2.56 5.74
CA CYS A 168 -12.85 3.36 4.63
C CYS A 168 -14.39 3.33 4.52
N LYS A 169 -15.10 2.47 5.24
CA LYS A 169 -16.57 2.51 5.32
C LYS A 169 -17.15 3.79 5.92
N CYS A 170 -16.32 4.70 6.39
CA CYS A 170 -16.73 6.05 6.79
C CYS A 170 -16.82 7.03 5.61
N PHE A 171 -16.62 6.59 4.36
CA PHE A 171 -16.58 7.44 3.16
C PHE A 171 -17.71 7.17 2.16
N TYR A 172 -18.74 6.38 2.56
CA TYR A 172 -19.99 6.26 1.80
C TYR A 172 -21.15 6.83 2.59
#